data_471ed2fd07e7c3cfe14b9f949841c147
#
_entry.id   471ed2fd07e7c3cfe14b9f949841c147
#
_cell.length_a   1.000
_cell.length_b   1.000
_cell.length_c   1.000
_cell.angle_alpha   90.00
_cell.angle_beta   90.00
_cell.angle_gamma   90.00
#
_symmetry.space_group_name_H-M   'P 1'
#
loop_
_entity.id
_entity.type
_entity.pdbx_description
1 polymer ?
#
loop_
_entity_poly.entity_id
_entity_poly.type
_entity_poly.pdbx_seq_one_letter_code
_entity_poly.pdbx_strand_id
1 'polypeptide(L)'
;VSYXXXXKTRGFEKVARYMDVEFPMPERKTQFSAGYDISAAEEVVLEPGKLVLVPTGVKAYMQTGEFLGLHIRSSMAVKKHLMLVNNVGIIDADYYNNADNEGHIMVALMNMGTEAVTIPQGERIAQGIFYNYLTVDDDDKVAKAVRGGGFGSTGK
;
A
#
# COMPACT_ATOMS: atom_id res chain seq x y z
N VAL A 1 -25.23 -12.62 15.02
CA VAL A 1 -24.69 -12.06 15.22
C VAL A 1 -23.62 -11.63 14.78
N SER A 2 -23.37 -11.21 14.69
CA SER A 2 -22.68 -10.92 14.07
C SER A 2 -21.71 -10.49 14.33
N TYR A 3 -21.37 -10.55 14.43
CA TYR A 3 -20.58 -10.29 14.55
C TYR A 3 -19.73 -10.13 13.92
N UNK A 4 -19.60 -10.28 13.17
CA UNK A 4 -18.95 -10.18 12.77
C UNK A 4 -18.44 -9.52 12.40
N UNK A 5 -18.82 -8.85 12.13
CA UNK A 5 -18.22 -8.18 11.84
C UNK A 5 -17.55 -7.68 12.52
N UNK A 6 -17.61 -7.96 13.26
CA UNK A 6 -17.17 -7.60 13.82
C UNK A 6 -16.28 -7.60 13.79
N UNK A 7 -16.02 -8.32 13.53
CA UNK A 7 -15.15 -8.29 13.61
C UNK A 7 -14.10 -8.07 12.74
N LYS A 8 -14.47 -7.53 11.92
CA LYS A 8 -13.41 -7.16 10.95
C LYS A 8 -12.54 -6.06 11.52
N THR A 9 -11.34 -6.42 11.83
CA THR A 9 -10.41 -5.48 12.48
C THR A 9 -9.44 -4.87 11.49
N ARG A 10 -8.76 -5.70 10.72
CA ARG A 10 -7.83 -5.19 9.70
C ARG A 10 -7.56 -6.27 8.69
N GLY A 11 -7.27 -5.84 7.47
CA GLY A 11 -7.03 -6.82 6.42
C GLY A 11 -6.94 -6.17 5.06
N PHE A 12 -6.93 -7.01 4.06
CA PHE A 12 -6.83 -6.59 2.66
C PHE A 12 -8.00 -7.15 1.86
N GLU A 13 -8.41 -6.39 0.86
CA GLU A 13 -9.45 -6.82 -0.09
C GLU A 13 -9.01 -6.43 -1.49
N LYS A 14 -9.46 -7.16 -2.48
CA LYS A 14 -9.25 -6.72 -3.87
C LYS A 14 -10.12 -5.50 -4.15
N VAL A 15 -9.58 -4.57 -4.93
CA VAL A 15 -10.42 -3.48 -5.42
C VAL A 15 -11.26 -4.01 -6.58
N ALA A 16 -12.39 -3.34 -6.84
CA ALA A 16 -13.38 -3.85 -7.78
C ALA A 16 -12.80 -4.12 -9.16
N ARG A 17 -11.97 -3.22 -9.66
CA ARG A 17 -11.49 -3.37 -11.03
C ARG A 17 -10.46 -4.50 -11.17
N TYR A 18 -9.99 -5.07 -10.07
CA TYR A 18 -9.05 -6.20 -10.12
C TYR A 18 -9.66 -7.51 -9.62
N MET A 19 -10.99 -7.54 -9.45
CA MET A 19 -11.65 -8.74 -8.92
C MET A 19 -11.37 -9.99 -9.74
N ASP A 20 -11.27 -9.85 -11.05
CA ASP A 20 -11.05 -10.99 -11.92
C ASP A 20 -9.60 -11.19 -12.32
N VAL A 21 -8.69 -10.44 -11.70
CA VAL A 21 -7.26 -10.55 -11.99
C VAL A 21 -6.62 -11.45 -10.94
N GLU A 22 -5.81 -12.39 -11.39
CA GLU A 22 -5.14 -13.31 -10.48
C GLU A 22 -3.80 -12.74 -10.03
N PHE A 23 -3.63 -12.63 -8.74
CA PHE A 23 -2.36 -12.29 -8.13
C PHE A 23 -2.43 -12.72 -6.67
N PRO A 24 -1.27 -12.94 -6.02
CA PRO A 24 -1.31 -13.36 -4.62
C PRO A 24 -1.82 -12.24 -3.73
N MET A 25 -2.77 -12.55 -2.86
CA MET A 25 -3.19 -11.60 -1.85
C MET A 25 -2.08 -11.42 -0.83
N PRO A 26 -1.99 -10.26 -0.18
CA PRO A 26 -0.92 -10.03 0.78
C PRO A 26 -0.89 -11.08 1.88
N GLU A 27 0.30 -11.59 2.18
CA GLU A 27 0.44 -12.55 3.27
C GLU A 27 1.84 -12.46 3.87
N ARG A 28 1.93 -12.80 5.15
CA ARG A 28 3.21 -12.93 5.82
C ARG A 28 3.78 -14.29 5.47
N LYS A 29 5.08 -14.34 5.17
CA LYS A 29 5.67 -15.59 4.70
C LYS A 29 6.22 -16.46 5.81
N THR A 30 6.47 -15.89 7.00
CA THR A 30 6.92 -16.69 8.13
C THR A 30 6.09 -16.34 9.35
N GLN A 31 6.17 -17.21 10.35
CA GLN A 31 5.37 -17.05 11.56
C GLN A 31 5.62 -15.72 12.26
N PHE A 32 6.85 -15.23 12.20
CA PHE A 32 7.21 -14.02 12.93
C PHE A 32 7.58 -12.84 12.03
N SER A 33 7.25 -12.92 10.75
CA SER A 33 7.42 -11.77 9.87
C SER A 33 6.44 -10.68 10.25
N ALA A 34 6.89 -9.43 10.26
CA ALA A 34 6.00 -8.30 10.52
C ALA A 34 5.22 -7.90 9.28
N GLY A 35 5.80 -8.09 8.11
CA GLY A 35 5.26 -7.52 6.89
C GLY A 35 4.46 -8.49 6.05
N TYR A 36 3.42 -7.97 5.44
CA TYR A 36 2.62 -8.70 4.46
C TYR A 36 3.19 -8.40 3.08
N ASP A 37 3.63 -9.43 2.37
CA ASP A 37 4.19 -9.24 1.03
C ASP A 37 3.08 -8.79 0.09
N ILE A 38 3.36 -7.75 -0.69
CA ILE A 38 2.41 -7.15 -1.61
C ILE A 38 2.98 -7.26 -3.00
N SER A 39 2.17 -7.75 -3.93
CA SER A 39 2.60 -8.06 -5.29
C SER A 39 2.07 -7.05 -6.29
N ALA A 40 2.74 -6.99 -7.44
CA ALA A 40 2.25 -6.20 -8.56
C ALA A 40 1.04 -6.91 -9.15
N ALA A 41 -0.04 -6.17 -9.41
CA ALA A 41 -1.24 -6.76 -10.02
C ALA A 41 -1.14 -6.80 -11.54
N GLU A 42 -0.15 -6.11 -12.12
CA GLU A 42 0.08 -6.08 -13.56
C GLU A 42 1.57 -6.09 -13.81
N GLU A 43 1.95 -6.54 -14.99
CA GLU A 43 3.34 -6.40 -15.41
C GLU A 43 3.64 -4.92 -15.63
N VAL A 44 4.78 -4.46 -15.14
CA VAL A 44 5.23 -3.09 -15.40
C VAL A 44 6.70 -3.12 -15.81
N VAL A 45 7.09 -2.13 -16.60
CA VAL A 45 8.49 -1.94 -17.01
C VAL A 45 8.94 -0.60 -16.44
N LEU A 46 10.07 -0.62 -15.73
CA LEU A 46 10.65 0.60 -15.18
C LEU A 46 11.92 0.92 -15.94
N GLU A 47 11.89 1.99 -16.71
CA GLU A 47 13.08 2.49 -17.37
C GLU A 47 13.97 3.21 -16.36
N PRO A 48 15.28 3.25 -16.60
CA PRO A 48 16.18 3.95 -15.68
C PRO A 48 15.74 5.39 -15.44
N GLY A 49 15.70 5.79 -14.19
CA GLY A 49 15.38 7.17 -13.81
C GLY A 49 13.90 7.49 -13.84
N LYS A 50 13.04 6.54 -14.17
CA LYS A 50 11.61 6.81 -14.29
C LYS A 50 10.85 6.30 -13.10
N LEU A 51 9.80 7.03 -12.75
CA LEU A 51 8.91 6.67 -11.67
C LEU A 51 7.65 6.00 -12.24
N VAL A 52 7.23 4.91 -11.63
CA VAL A 52 5.99 4.23 -12.02
C VAL A 52 5.17 3.97 -10.76
N LEU A 53 3.88 4.24 -10.83
CA LEU A 53 2.95 3.82 -9.77
C LEU A 53 2.48 2.42 -10.12
N VAL A 54 2.95 1.45 -9.35
CA VAL A 54 2.67 0.05 -9.64
C VAL A 54 1.36 -0.33 -8.94
N PRO A 55 0.35 -0.78 -9.68
CA PRO A 55 -0.91 -1.15 -9.05
C PRO A 55 -0.78 -2.46 -8.30
N THR A 56 -1.33 -2.51 -7.10
CA THR A 56 -1.31 -3.73 -6.29
C THR A 56 -2.62 -4.49 -6.34
N GLY A 57 -3.68 -3.85 -6.82
CA GLY A 57 -4.99 -4.48 -6.92
C GLY A 57 -5.71 -4.61 -5.60
N VAL A 58 -5.15 -4.10 -4.51
CA VAL A 58 -5.75 -4.28 -3.18
C VAL A 58 -5.94 -2.96 -2.46
N LYS A 59 -6.78 -3.00 -1.45
CA LYS A 59 -7.00 -1.94 -0.50
C LYS A 59 -6.92 -2.55 0.89
N ALA A 60 -6.73 -1.70 1.90
CA ALA A 60 -6.58 -2.18 3.28
C ALA A 60 -7.55 -1.48 4.21
N TYR A 61 -8.19 -2.26 5.07
CA TYR A 61 -9.04 -1.70 6.12
C TYR A 61 -8.35 -1.91 7.46
N MET A 62 -8.62 -1.02 8.40
CA MET A 62 -7.93 -1.05 9.68
C MET A 62 -8.69 -0.19 10.70
N GLN A 63 -8.21 -0.22 11.93
CA GLN A 63 -8.85 0.50 13.02
C GLN A 63 -8.36 1.95 13.08
N THR A 64 -9.17 2.81 13.69
CA THR A 64 -8.72 4.15 14.05
C THR A 64 -7.46 4.06 14.88
N GLY A 65 -6.49 4.90 14.62
CA GLY A 65 -5.21 4.87 15.34
C GLY A 65 -4.17 3.97 14.72
N GLU A 66 -4.51 3.38 13.57
CA GLU A 66 -3.57 2.52 12.86
C GLU A 66 -3.30 3.09 11.48
N PHE A 67 -2.15 2.72 10.92
CA PHE A 67 -1.86 2.97 9.51
C PHE A 67 -1.09 1.78 8.96
N LEU A 68 -1.10 1.65 7.64
CA LEU A 68 -0.32 0.62 6.98
C LEU A 68 0.89 1.31 6.36
N GLY A 69 2.09 0.89 6.77
CA GLY A 69 3.33 1.41 6.20
C GLY A 69 3.80 0.49 5.10
N LEU A 70 4.08 1.06 3.93
CA LEU A 70 4.59 0.30 2.79
C LEU A 70 6.09 0.48 2.70
N HIS A 71 6.82 -0.62 2.65
CA HIS A 71 8.27 -0.64 2.60
C HIS A 71 8.73 -1.42 1.38
N ILE A 72 9.83 -1.02 0.79
CA ILE A 72 10.37 -1.76 -0.34
C ILE A 72 10.84 -3.15 0.15
N ARG A 73 10.70 -4.16 -0.71
CA ARG A 73 11.30 -5.46 -0.42
C ARG A 73 12.80 -5.35 -0.63
N SER A 74 13.57 -5.99 0.24
CA SER A 74 15.03 -5.86 0.17
C SER A 74 15.60 -6.33 -1.17
N SER A 75 15.04 -7.38 -1.75
CA SER A 75 15.56 -7.86 -3.03
C SER A 75 15.28 -6.87 -4.16
N MET A 76 14.18 -6.14 -4.09
CA MET A 76 13.91 -5.10 -5.07
C MET A 76 14.93 -3.98 -4.95
N ALA A 77 15.26 -3.60 -3.72
CA ALA A 77 16.22 -2.52 -3.49
C ALA A 77 17.64 -2.94 -3.87
N VAL A 78 18.08 -4.09 -3.37
CA VAL A 78 19.48 -4.47 -3.48
C VAL A 78 19.81 -5.08 -4.83
N LYS A 79 18.95 -5.94 -5.35
CA LYS A 79 19.27 -6.67 -6.58
C LYS A 79 18.77 -5.95 -7.83
N LYS A 80 17.64 -5.25 -7.74
CA LYS A 80 17.05 -4.61 -8.91
C LYS A 80 17.23 -3.09 -8.92
N HIS A 81 17.85 -2.54 -7.87
CA HIS A 81 18.16 -1.11 -7.79
C HIS A 81 16.90 -0.24 -7.85
N LEU A 82 15.82 -0.74 -7.29
CA LEU A 82 14.57 0.03 -7.23
C LEU A 82 14.45 0.70 -5.88
N MET A 83 13.79 1.84 -5.82
CA MET A 83 13.53 2.49 -4.56
C MET A 83 12.06 2.87 -4.48
N LEU A 84 11.55 2.90 -3.26
CA LEU A 84 10.22 3.44 -3.00
C LEU A 84 10.40 4.95 -2.92
N VAL A 85 9.77 5.67 -3.84
CA VAL A 85 10.06 7.10 -4.01
C VAL A 85 9.74 7.90 -2.76
N ASN A 86 8.67 7.55 -2.06
CA ASN A 86 8.28 8.26 -0.86
C ASN A 86 8.87 7.63 0.40
N ASN A 87 9.88 6.76 0.26
CA ASN A 87 10.59 6.15 1.36
C ASN A 87 9.73 5.15 2.14
N VAL A 88 8.68 5.62 2.78
CA VAL A 88 7.65 4.76 3.39
C VAL A 88 6.32 5.28 2.89
N GLY A 89 5.55 4.41 2.26
CA GLY A 89 4.20 4.78 1.86
C GLY A 89 3.28 4.71 3.06
N ILE A 90 2.55 5.77 3.32
CA ILE A 90 1.62 5.81 4.45
C ILE A 90 0.21 5.65 3.94
N ILE A 91 -0.44 4.56 4.33
CA ILE A 91 -1.83 4.31 3.97
C ILE A 91 -2.65 4.52 5.24
N ASP A 92 -3.39 5.61 5.26
CA ASP A 92 -4.22 5.96 6.42
C ASP A 92 -5.49 5.13 6.45
N ALA A 93 -6.09 5.03 7.63
CA ALA A 93 -7.30 4.23 7.79
C ALA A 93 -8.43 4.72 6.90
N ASP A 94 -8.52 6.02 6.69
CA ASP A 94 -9.60 6.58 5.88
C ASP A 94 -9.32 6.59 4.37
N TYR A 95 -8.21 6.01 3.96
CA TYR A 95 -7.95 5.83 2.54
C TYR A 95 -8.83 4.73 1.96
N TYR A 96 -9.18 3.74 2.77
CA TYR A 96 -10.02 2.62 2.38
C TYR A 96 -11.36 3.11 1.85
N ASN A 97 -11.73 2.65 0.67
CA ASN A 97 -13.02 2.98 0.04
C ASN A 97 -13.24 4.47 -0.17
N ASN A 98 -12.17 5.25 -0.32
CA ASN A 98 -12.37 6.68 -0.61
C ASN A 98 -13.03 6.85 -1.98
N ALA A 99 -13.64 8.03 -2.18
CA ALA A 99 -14.47 8.27 -3.35
C ALA A 99 -13.68 8.33 -4.66
N ASP A 100 -12.40 8.62 -4.59
CA ASP A 100 -11.58 8.81 -5.79
C ASP A 100 -11.14 7.49 -6.41
N ASN A 101 -10.56 6.60 -5.60
CA ASN A 101 -9.97 5.38 -6.16
C ASN A 101 -10.24 4.12 -5.34
N GLU A 102 -11.27 4.16 -4.50
CA GLU A 102 -11.68 3.00 -3.70
C GLU A 102 -10.64 2.62 -2.64
N GLY A 103 -9.55 3.34 -2.53
CA GLY A 103 -8.47 2.99 -1.63
C GLY A 103 -7.42 2.09 -2.27
N HIS A 104 -7.38 2.04 -3.60
CA HIS A 104 -6.43 1.21 -4.32
C HIS A 104 -5.00 1.60 -3.95
N ILE A 105 -4.23 0.65 -3.47
CA ILE A 105 -2.86 0.89 -3.06
C ILE A 105 -1.96 0.84 -4.29
N MET A 106 -1.19 1.91 -4.49
CA MET A 106 -0.21 1.99 -5.58
C MET A 106 1.16 2.11 -4.92
N VAL A 107 2.14 1.41 -5.45
CA VAL A 107 3.50 1.47 -4.94
C VAL A 107 4.34 2.30 -5.90
N ALA A 108 4.89 3.40 -5.40
CA ALA A 108 5.64 4.35 -6.23
C ALA A 108 7.10 3.92 -6.28
N LEU A 109 7.51 3.35 -7.39
CA LEU A 109 8.88 2.84 -7.56
C LEU A 109 9.64 3.65 -8.59
N MET A 110 10.92 3.82 -8.35
CA MET A 110 11.84 4.43 -9.30
C MET A 110 13.01 3.49 -9.53
N ASN A 111 13.44 3.41 -10.78
CA ASN A 111 14.59 2.60 -11.15
C ASN A 111 15.85 3.46 -11.03
N MET A 112 16.70 3.14 -10.07
CA MET A 112 17.94 3.87 -9.82
C MET A 112 19.13 3.24 -10.56
N GLY A 113 18.89 2.18 -11.31
CA GLY A 113 19.94 1.49 -12.04
C GLY A 113 20.11 2.05 -13.44
N THR A 114 20.86 1.30 -14.23
CA THR A 114 21.18 1.74 -15.60
C THR A 114 20.48 0.92 -16.67
N GLU A 115 19.71 -0.09 -16.27
CA GLU A 115 19.00 -0.95 -17.22
C GLU A 115 17.54 -1.01 -16.84
N ALA A 116 16.68 -1.20 -17.84
CA ALA A 116 15.26 -1.35 -17.59
C ALA A 116 15.00 -2.59 -16.74
N VAL A 117 14.01 -2.51 -15.87
CA VAL A 117 13.59 -3.63 -15.01
C VAL A 117 12.14 -3.95 -15.33
N THR A 118 11.86 -5.22 -15.63
CA THR A 118 10.50 -5.68 -15.84
C THR A 118 10.04 -6.39 -14.58
N ILE A 119 8.91 -5.98 -14.05
CA ILE A 119 8.28 -6.63 -12.91
C ILE A 119 7.08 -7.40 -13.44
N PRO A 120 7.11 -8.73 -13.40
CA PRO A 120 5.96 -9.51 -13.87
C PRO A 120 4.77 -9.35 -12.93
N GLN A 121 3.59 -9.53 -13.50
CA GLN A 121 2.38 -9.63 -12.68
C GLN A 121 2.58 -10.71 -11.62
N GLY A 122 2.22 -10.41 -10.38
CA GLY A 122 2.32 -11.38 -9.30
C GLY A 122 3.63 -11.34 -8.53
N GLU A 123 4.60 -10.59 -9.01
CA GLU A 123 5.88 -10.52 -8.30
C GLU A 123 5.74 -9.63 -7.06
N ARG A 124 6.30 -10.11 -5.94
CA ARG A 124 6.27 -9.35 -4.68
C ARG A 124 7.20 -8.15 -4.78
N ILE A 125 6.67 -6.97 -4.52
CA ILE A 125 7.44 -5.73 -4.71
C ILE A 125 7.65 -4.95 -3.43
N ALA A 126 6.76 -5.14 -2.44
CA ALA A 126 6.79 -4.33 -1.24
C ALA A 126 6.30 -5.18 -0.09
N GLN A 127 6.42 -4.66 1.11
CA GLN A 127 5.78 -5.27 2.26
C GLN A 127 5.03 -4.21 3.04
N GLY A 128 3.88 -4.59 3.55
CA GLY A 128 3.06 -3.70 4.36
C GLY A 128 3.05 -4.14 5.79
N ILE A 129 3.27 -3.19 6.69
CA ILE A 129 3.27 -3.44 8.12
C ILE A 129 2.23 -2.54 8.74
N PHE A 130 1.35 -3.10 9.57
CA PHE A 130 0.39 -2.28 10.31
C PHE A 130 1.04 -1.74 11.57
N TYR A 131 0.83 -0.46 11.84
CA TYR A 131 1.41 0.25 12.97
C TYR A 131 0.33 1.05 13.70
N ASN A 132 0.59 1.32 14.96
CA ASN A 132 -0.17 2.34 15.71
C ASN A 132 0.55 3.67 15.60
N TYR A 133 -0.20 4.76 15.80
CA TYR A 133 0.42 6.09 15.83
C TYR A 133 -0.17 6.89 16.98
N LEU A 134 0.52 7.93 17.35
CA LEU A 134 0.15 8.80 18.46
C LEU A 134 -0.21 10.18 17.92
N THR A 135 -1.06 10.88 18.66
CA THR A 135 -1.43 12.24 18.29
C THR A 135 -1.03 13.19 19.41
N VAL A 136 -0.93 14.46 19.07
CA VAL A 136 -0.53 15.47 20.06
C VAL A 136 -1.71 15.82 20.96
N ASP A 137 -1.41 16.51 22.08
CA ASP A 137 -2.45 16.98 22.98
C ASP A 137 -3.42 17.88 22.24
N ASP A 138 -4.69 17.71 22.54
CA ASP A 138 -5.76 18.56 21.97
C ASP A 138 -5.90 18.44 20.46
N ASP A 139 -5.38 17.39 19.88
CA ASP A 139 -5.48 17.18 18.45
C ASP A 139 -6.94 17.12 17.98
N ASP A 140 -7.81 16.56 18.79
CA ASP A 140 -9.22 16.40 18.45
C ASP A 140 -9.99 17.72 18.45
N LYS A 141 -9.38 18.80 18.96
CA LYS A 141 -10.04 20.10 18.96
C LYS A 141 -9.85 20.86 17.66
N VAL A 142 -9.03 20.33 16.76
CA VAL A 142 -8.79 20.95 15.46
C VAL A 142 -9.63 20.23 14.42
N ALA A 143 -10.39 20.98 13.64
CA ALA A 143 -11.24 20.36 12.61
C ALA A 143 -10.38 19.68 11.56
N LYS A 144 -10.82 18.52 11.11
CA LYS A 144 -10.11 17.73 10.13
C LYS A 144 -10.93 17.59 8.86
N ALA A 145 -10.23 17.49 7.75
CA ALA A 145 -10.88 17.27 6.46
C ALA A 145 -11.33 15.82 6.32
N VAL A 146 -12.33 15.63 5.48
CA VAL A 146 -12.75 14.28 5.10
C VAL A 146 -11.95 13.90 3.86
N ARG A 147 -11.36 12.70 3.88
CA ARG A 147 -10.48 12.27 2.80
C ARG A 147 -11.28 11.95 1.53
N GLY A 148 -10.82 12.50 0.40
CA GLY A 148 -11.41 12.19 -0.89
C GLY A 148 -10.55 11.32 -1.78
N GLY A 149 -9.27 11.10 -1.42
CA GLY A 149 -8.37 10.31 -2.25
C GLY A 149 -6.98 10.25 -1.63
N GLY A 150 -5.98 10.06 -2.47
CA GLY A 150 -4.61 9.98 -2.00
C GLY A 150 -3.72 11.01 -2.68
N PHE A 151 -2.42 10.93 -2.41
CA PHE A 151 -1.40 11.74 -3.08
C PHE A 151 -1.73 13.23 -3.08
N GLY A 152 -1.99 13.77 -1.88
CA GLY A 152 -2.21 15.19 -1.72
C GLY A 152 -3.67 15.63 -1.78
N SER A 153 -4.59 14.70 -1.72
CA SER A 153 -6.02 15.02 -1.84
C SER A 153 -6.57 15.79 -0.64
N THR A 154 -5.88 15.75 0.52
CA THR A 154 -6.43 16.32 1.74
C THR A 154 -6.00 17.75 1.99
N GLY A 155 -5.31 18.36 1.06
CA GLY A 155 -4.92 19.74 1.24
C GLY A 155 -3.84 20.14 0.27
N LYS A 156 -3.23 21.27 0.60
CA LYS A 156 -2.20 21.80 -0.27
C LYS A 156 -0.84 21.29 0.05
#